data_36cfaff25ed3c35cd6de02cdee46a8a6
#
_entry.id   36cfaff25ed3c35cd6de02cdee46a8a6
#
_cell.length_a   1.000
_cell.length_b   1.000
_cell.length_c   1.000
_cell.angle_alpha   90.00
_cell.angle_beta   90.00
_cell.angle_gamma   90.00
#
_symmetry.space_group_name_H-M   'P 1'
#
loop_
_entity.id
_entity.type
_entity.pdbx_description
1 polymer ?
#
loop_
_entity_poly.entity_id
_entity_poly.type
_entity_poly.pdbx_seq_one_letter_code
_entity_poly.pdbx_strand_id
1 'polypeptide(L)'
;GYIVESRRGGGGFIRISRVKMDRGTALMHIINSIGTTLDKASAEAMLKNMLQRDMIELTSARLIASALSDRTLTNVEQSKRDAVRADLFKNMLLTLS
;
A
#
# COMPACT_ATOMS: atom_id res chain seq x y z
N GLY A 1 22.01 -1.13 3.56
CA GLY A 1 22.99 -1.48 3.10
C GLY A 1 23.22 -2.26 1.95
N TYR A 2 23.75 -2.68 1.60
CA TYR A 2 23.91 -3.43 0.74
C TYR A 2 24.97 -4.17 0.56
N ILE A 3 25.32 -4.94 0.03
CA ILE A 3 26.10 -5.55 -0.23
C ILE A 3 26.44 -5.74 -1.28
N VAL A 4 27.22 -5.93 -1.69
CA VAL A 4 27.50 -6.07 -2.62
C VAL A 4 27.78 -6.81 -3.24
N GLU A 5 28.13 -7.02 -3.97
CA GLU A 5 28.30 -7.51 -4.62
C GLU A 5 28.79 -7.82 -5.07
N SER A 6 29.37 -8.14 -5.40
CA SER A 6 29.81 -8.27 -5.86
C SER A 6 30.08 -8.71 -6.33
N ARG A 7 30.62 -8.90 -6.95
CA ARG A 7 30.85 -8.98 -7.38
C ARG A 7 31.11 -9.37 -7.73
N ARG A 8 31.64 -9.68 -8.16
CA ARG A 8 31.83 -9.73 -8.37
C ARG A 8 32.01 -10.03 -8.03
N GLY A 9 32.57 -10.16 -8.29
CA GLY A 9 32.46 -10.11 -7.92
C GLY A 9 32.31 -10.11 -7.20
N GLY A 10 32.60 -10.41 -7.39
CA GLY A 10 32.15 -10.15 -6.83
C GLY A 10 31.70 -9.91 -6.17
N GLY A 11 31.90 -10.02 -6.29
CA GLY A 11 31.20 -9.53 -5.91
C GLY A 11 30.67 -9.30 -5.36
N GLY A 12 30.83 -9.29 -5.38
CA GLY A 12 30.01 -8.85 -5.12
C GLY A 12 29.43 -8.59 -4.58
N PHE A 13 29.08 -8.44 -4.49
CA PHE A 13 28.28 -7.97 -4.03
C PHE A 13 27.66 -7.88 -3.57
N ILE A 14 27.54 -7.72 -3.73
CA ILE A 14 26.66 -7.36 -3.34
C ILE A 14 26.19 -6.90 -3.15
N ARG A 15 25.53 -6.67 -3.43
CA ARG A 15 24.67 -6.03 -3.39
C ARG A 15 24.21 -5.54 -2.65
N ILE A 16 24.11 -4.94 -2.65
CA ILE A 16 23.44 -4.44 -1.92
C ILE A 16 22.93 -4.46 -1.27
N SER A 17 23.61 -4.72 -0.68
CA SER A 17 22.46 -4.72 -0.40
C SER A 17 21.98 -3.84 0.41
N ARG A 18 21.53 -3.09 0.06
CA ARG A 18 20.81 -2.33 0.89
C ARG A 18 19.69 -3.14 1.48
N VAL A 19 19.48 -3.00 2.72
CA VAL A 19 18.32 -3.62 3.28
C VAL A 19 17.13 -2.87 2.81
N LYS A 20 16.37 -3.51 2.03
CA LYS A 20 15.15 -2.97 1.54
C LYS A 20 14.03 -3.71 2.25
N MET A 21 13.19 -2.98 2.95
CA MET A 21 12.01 -3.59 3.53
C MET A 21 11.25 -4.26 2.40
N ASP A 22 10.96 -5.55 2.51
CA ASP A 22 10.25 -6.20 1.44
C ASP A 22 8.82 -5.66 1.37
N ARG A 23 8.20 -5.87 0.22
CA ARG A 23 6.91 -5.31 -0.06
C ARG A 23 5.83 -5.76 0.92
N GLY A 24 5.86 -7.02 1.30
CA GLY A 24 4.88 -7.56 2.23
C GLY A 24 4.95 -6.87 3.58
N THR A 25 6.17 -6.69 4.09
CA THR A 25 6.37 -6.02 5.37
C THR A 25 5.92 -4.57 5.31
N ALA A 26 6.26 -3.88 4.21
CA ALA A 26 5.86 -2.49 4.04
C ALA A 26 4.35 -2.35 4.00
N LEU A 27 3.67 -3.26 3.28
CA LEU A 27 2.21 -3.24 3.22
C LEU A 27 1.59 -3.50 4.59
N MET A 28 2.16 -4.41 5.37
CA MET A 28 1.64 -4.66 6.71
C MET A 28 1.76 -3.44 7.61
N HIS A 29 2.84 -2.66 7.47
CA HIS A 29 2.98 -1.42 8.22
C HIS A 29 1.86 -0.45 7.87
N ILE A 30 1.53 -0.35 6.59
CA ILE A 30 0.47 0.53 6.14
C ILE A 30 -0.88 0.04 6.67
N ILE A 31 -1.14 -1.26 6.55
CA ILE A 31 -2.38 -1.84 7.04
C ILE A 31 -2.55 -1.54 8.53
N ASN A 32 -1.48 -1.71 9.30
CA ASN A 32 -1.54 -1.47 10.73
C ASN A 32 -1.71 0.01 11.09
N SER A 33 -1.37 0.91 10.16
CA SER A 33 -1.55 2.33 10.38
C SER A 33 -2.97 2.81 10.08
N ILE A 34 -3.77 1.98 9.38
CA ILE A 34 -5.16 2.31 9.10
C ILE A 34 -5.97 1.99 10.34
N GLY A 35 -6.69 2.97 10.83
CA GLY A 35 -7.52 2.76 12.00
C GLY A 35 -8.83 2.06 11.67
N THR A 36 -9.84 2.30 12.48
CA THR A 36 -11.17 1.73 12.26
C THR A 36 -11.97 2.52 11.24
N THR A 37 -11.54 3.73 10.92
CA THR A 37 -12.19 4.58 9.92
C THR A 37 -11.13 5.18 9.00
N LEU A 38 -11.54 5.49 7.77
CA LEU A 38 -10.65 6.08 6.78
C LEU A 38 -11.49 6.94 5.84
N ASP A 39 -11.22 8.24 5.83
CA ASP A 39 -11.93 9.11 4.92
C ASP A 39 -11.33 9.03 3.51
N LYS A 40 -12.08 9.56 2.55
CA LYS A 40 -11.69 9.48 1.14
C LYS A 40 -10.33 10.15 0.89
N ALA A 41 -10.15 11.35 1.46
CA ALA A 41 -8.92 12.10 1.22
C ALA A 41 -7.69 11.37 1.76
N SER A 42 -7.83 10.75 2.93
CA SER A 42 -6.73 9.98 3.51
C SER A 42 -6.41 8.76 2.68
N ALA A 43 -7.43 8.07 2.19
CA ALA A 43 -7.23 6.90 1.33
C ALA A 43 -6.48 7.28 0.06
N GLU A 44 -6.88 8.38 -0.57
CA GLU A 44 -6.22 8.86 -1.78
C GLU A 44 -4.76 9.23 -1.52
N ALA A 45 -4.51 9.90 -0.40
CA ALA A 45 -3.16 10.28 -0.03
C ALA A 45 -2.28 9.04 0.19
N MET A 46 -2.81 8.02 0.84
CA MET A 46 -2.08 6.78 1.07
C MET A 46 -1.74 6.08 -0.24
N LEU A 47 -2.71 6.00 -1.16
CA LEU A 47 -2.47 5.38 -2.46
C LEU A 47 -1.41 6.13 -3.25
N LYS A 48 -1.48 7.46 -3.24
CA LYS A 48 -0.49 8.28 -3.93
C LYS A 48 0.90 8.05 -3.36
N ASN A 49 1.01 7.98 -2.05
CA ASN A 49 2.28 7.72 -1.39
C ASN A 49 2.83 6.34 -1.76
N MET A 50 1.97 5.34 -1.80
CA MET A 50 2.37 3.98 -2.16
C MET A 50 2.84 3.91 -3.61
N LEU A 51 2.19 4.64 -4.51
CA LEU A 51 2.62 4.73 -5.90
C LEU A 51 4.01 5.36 -6.02
N GLN A 52 4.24 6.44 -5.29
CA GLN A 52 5.53 7.13 -5.33
C GLN A 52 6.66 6.27 -4.79
N ARG A 53 6.34 5.34 -3.91
CA ARG A 53 7.31 4.43 -3.32
C ARG A 53 7.38 3.08 -4.03
N ASP A 54 6.74 2.96 -5.17
CA ASP A 54 6.69 1.72 -5.95
C ASP A 54 6.18 0.52 -5.17
N MET A 55 5.28 0.75 -4.23
CA MET A 55 4.69 -0.32 -3.44
C MET A 55 3.48 -0.93 -4.12
N ILE A 56 2.90 -0.24 -5.08
CA ILE A 56 1.69 -0.66 -5.76
C ILE A 56 1.75 -0.17 -7.20
N GLU A 57 1.17 -0.95 -8.10
CA GLU A 57 1.11 -0.57 -9.51
C GLU A 57 -0.03 0.42 -9.73
N LEU A 58 0.10 1.22 -10.78
CA LEU A 58 -0.90 2.22 -11.09
C LEU A 58 -2.29 1.61 -11.29
N THR A 59 -2.37 0.50 -12.02
CA THR A 59 -3.64 -0.15 -12.27
C THR A 59 -4.31 -0.58 -10.98
N SER A 60 -3.53 -1.18 -10.07
CA SER A 60 -4.06 -1.60 -8.76
C SER A 60 -4.52 -0.40 -7.95
N ALA A 61 -3.74 0.69 -7.97
CA ALA A 61 -4.12 1.90 -7.23
C ALA A 61 -5.42 2.48 -7.75
N ARG A 62 -5.61 2.46 -9.06
CA ARG A 62 -6.84 2.98 -9.67
C ARG A 62 -8.05 2.12 -9.31
N LEU A 63 -7.88 0.81 -9.30
CA LEU A 63 -8.96 -0.09 -8.92
C LEU A 63 -9.36 0.12 -7.46
N ILE A 64 -8.36 0.24 -6.61
CA ILE A 64 -8.63 0.47 -5.18
C ILE A 64 -9.31 1.81 -4.97
N ALA A 65 -8.81 2.87 -5.62
CA ALA A 65 -9.41 4.19 -5.49
C ALA A 65 -10.87 4.18 -5.93
N SER A 66 -11.17 3.47 -7.01
CA SER A 66 -12.55 3.35 -7.50
C SER A 66 -13.43 2.63 -6.49
N ALA A 67 -12.91 1.54 -5.92
CA ALA A 67 -13.67 0.75 -4.94
C ALA A 67 -13.96 1.54 -3.67
N LEU A 68 -13.07 2.45 -3.29
CA LEU A 68 -13.20 3.22 -2.06
C LEU A 68 -13.95 4.54 -2.24
N SER A 69 -14.36 4.86 -3.47
CA SER A 69 -14.98 6.14 -3.76
C SER A 69 -16.39 6.21 -3.16
N ASP A 70 -16.84 7.43 -2.90
CA ASP A 70 -18.20 7.64 -2.40
C ASP A 70 -19.24 7.14 -3.40
N ARG A 71 -18.92 7.22 -4.69
CA ARG A 71 -19.82 6.72 -5.72
C ARG A 71 -20.07 5.21 -5.56
N THR A 72 -19.02 4.46 -5.27
CA THR A 72 -19.13 3.03 -5.04
C THR A 72 -19.87 2.75 -3.74
N LEU A 73 -19.64 3.58 -2.73
CA LEU A 73 -20.23 3.40 -1.42
C LEU A 73 -21.59 4.10 -1.27
N THR A 74 -22.20 4.47 -2.39
CA THR A 74 -23.49 5.18 -2.38
C THR A 74 -24.55 4.49 -1.54
N ASN A 75 -24.59 3.16 -1.57
CA ASN A 75 -25.59 2.39 -0.82
C ASN A 75 -25.19 2.16 0.63
N VAL A 76 -24.05 2.67 1.05
CA VAL A 76 -23.61 2.60 2.44
C VAL A 76 -24.00 3.93 3.09
N GLU A 77 -24.65 3.85 4.24
CA GLU A 77 -25.02 5.02 5.00
C GLU A 77 -23.79 5.88 5.25
N GLN A 78 -23.90 7.20 5.04
CA GLN A 78 -22.76 8.08 5.07
C GLN A 78 -21.98 7.99 6.37
N SER A 79 -22.67 7.83 7.49
CA SER A 79 -22.00 7.71 8.79
C SER A 79 -21.15 6.45 8.93
N LYS A 80 -21.33 5.48 8.03
CA LYS A 80 -20.60 4.21 8.08
C LYS A 80 -19.59 4.06 6.97
N ARG A 81 -19.56 4.98 6.03
CA ARG A 81 -18.67 4.86 4.86
C ARG A 81 -17.21 4.80 5.22
N ASP A 82 -16.79 5.61 6.18
CA ASP A 82 -15.38 5.63 6.57
C ASP A 82 -14.95 4.31 7.21
N ALA A 83 -15.84 3.68 7.97
CA ALA A 83 -15.53 2.38 8.56
C ALA A 83 -15.45 1.30 7.48
N VAL A 84 -16.41 1.30 6.55
CA VAL A 84 -16.41 0.34 5.44
C VAL A 84 -15.18 0.56 4.55
N ARG A 85 -14.86 1.81 4.28
CA ARG A 85 -13.68 2.15 3.47
C ARG A 85 -12.40 1.62 4.10
N ALA A 86 -12.27 1.78 5.42
CA ALA A 86 -11.11 1.26 6.14
C ALA A 86 -11.00 -0.25 5.99
N ASP A 87 -12.11 -0.96 6.17
CA ASP A 87 -12.12 -2.41 6.06
C ASP A 87 -11.80 -2.86 4.64
N LEU A 88 -12.38 -2.21 3.63
CA LEU A 88 -12.10 -2.53 2.24
C LEU A 88 -10.63 -2.33 1.91
N PHE A 89 -10.08 -1.20 2.32
CA PHE A 89 -8.69 -0.88 2.01
C PHE A 89 -7.76 -1.90 2.65
N LYS A 90 -7.97 -2.20 3.92
CA LYS A 90 -7.14 -3.19 4.61
C LYS A 90 -7.19 -4.55 3.92
N ASN A 91 -8.38 -5.00 3.56
CA ASN A 91 -8.55 -6.30 2.92
C ASN A 91 -7.91 -6.34 1.54
N MET A 92 -8.03 -5.26 0.79
CA MET A 92 -7.40 -5.19 -0.52
C MET A 92 -5.87 -5.21 -0.42
N LEU A 93 -5.33 -4.49 0.56
CA LEU A 93 -3.88 -4.50 0.78
C LEU A 93 -3.39 -5.87 1.23
N LEU A 94 -4.17 -6.56 2.07
CA LEU A 94 -3.84 -7.92 2.46
C LEU A 94 -3.79 -8.85 1.26
N THR A 95 -4.69 -8.65 0.32
CA THR A 95 -4.73 -9.46 -0.90
C THR A 95 -3.50 -9.23 -1.76
N LEU A 96 -2.96 -8.01 -1.73
CA LEU A 96 -1.76 -7.66 -2.50
C LEU A 96 -0.47 -8.11 -1.84
N SER A 97 -0.48 -8.38 -0.55
CA SER A 97 0.73 -8.73 0.19
C SER A 97 1.19 -10.18 0.02
#